data_bd67e076c4436508280e707a4c12445d
#
_entry.id   bd67e076c4436508280e707a4c12445d
#
_cell.length_a   1.000
_cell.length_b   1.000
_cell.length_c   1.000
_cell.angle_alpha   90.00
_cell.angle_beta   90.00
_cell.angle_gamma   90.00
#
_symmetry.space_group_name_H-M   'P 1'
#
loop_
_entity.id
_entity.type
_entity.pdbx_description
1 polymer ?
#
loop_
_entity_poly.entity_id
_entity_poly.type
_entity_poly.pdbx_seq_one_letter_code
_entity_poly.pdbx_strand_id
1 'polypeptide(L)'
;MARIEESMEIKRPADKVFAYMTDAKAWPRWDSGLLEAEQTSPGQMGIGTTLRGDMRAMGRRMAWTAKVTEYEPNKKWGGAVSFGSMLVEEHFIFDSIEGGTKLTRVYDVQLGGLLKLFAPMVLSSMRRGSKKSLSNLKSILEAQT
;
A
#
# COMPACT_ATOMS: atom_id res chain seq x y z
N MET A 1 -15.23 -4.50 -10.65
CA MET A 1 -13.92 -4.23 -10.03
C MET A 1 -13.38 -2.92 -10.57
N ALA A 2 -12.95 -2.04 -9.70
CA ALA A 2 -12.43 -0.73 -10.09
C ALA A 2 -10.91 -0.70 -9.89
N ARG A 3 -10.19 -0.03 -10.79
CA ARG A 3 -8.74 0.10 -10.73
C ARG A 3 -8.34 1.53 -10.45
N ILE A 4 -7.44 1.71 -9.50
CA ILE A 4 -6.79 2.98 -9.19
C ILE A 4 -5.31 2.80 -9.42
N GLU A 5 -4.69 3.67 -10.20
CA GLU A 5 -3.27 3.61 -10.49
C GLU A 5 -2.64 4.98 -10.25
N GLU A 6 -1.55 4.99 -9.50
CA GLU A 6 -0.78 6.19 -9.17
C GLU A 6 0.70 5.89 -9.34
N SER A 7 1.45 6.84 -9.82
CA SER A 7 2.92 6.68 -9.89
C SER A 7 3.63 7.90 -9.38
N MET A 8 4.89 7.72 -8.96
CA MET A 8 5.71 8.77 -8.39
C MET A 8 7.18 8.43 -8.59
N GLU A 9 7.98 9.44 -8.90
CA GLU A 9 9.42 9.27 -8.96
C GLU A 9 10.04 9.65 -7.61
N ILE A 10 10.90 8.79 -7.09
CA ILE A 10 11.58 8.96 -5.81
C ILE A 10 13.09 8.94 -6.08
N LYS A 11 13.80 9.95 -5.59
CA LYS A 11 15.25 10.09 -5.79
C LYS A 11 16.03 9.20 -4.82
N ARG A 12 15.76 7.91 -4.85
CA ARG A 12 16.45 6.89 -4.07
C ARG A 12 16.53 5.60 -4.88
N PRO A 13 17.58 4.78 -4.70
CA PRO A 13 17.69 3.50 -5.40
C PRO A 13 16.53 2.55 -5.09
N ALA A 14 16.19 1.69 -6.04
CA ALA A 14 15.05 0.77 -5.90
C ALA A 14 15.19 -0.17 -4.70
N ASP A 15 16.41 -0.63 -4.37
CA ASP A 15 16.64 -1.48 -3.21
C ASP A 15 16.31 -0.76 -1.89
N LYS A 16 16.60 0.53 -1.81
CA LYS A 16 16.28 1.33 -0.61
C LYS A 16 14.78 1.59 -0.48
N VAL A 17 14.13 1.90 -1.59
CA VAL A 17 12.68 2.12 -1.62
C VAL A 17 11.96 0.83 -1.23
N PHE A 18 12.36 -0.28 -1.83
CA PHE A 18 11.76 -1.59 -1.57
C PHE A 18 11.93 -2.02 -0.11
N ALA A 19 13.14 -1.88 0.43
CA ALA A 19 13.43 -2.26 1.81
C ALA A 19 12.56 -1.47 2.80
N TYR A 20 12.39 -0.18 2.59
CA TYR A 20 11.57 0.65 3.46
C TYR A 20 10.08 0.28 3.34
N MET A 21 9.60 0.08 2.13
CA MET A 21 8.19 -0.21 1.88
C MET A 21 7.75 -1.60 2.33
N THR A 22 8.67 -2.55 2.40
CA THR A 22 8.35 -3.91 2.87
C THR A 22 8.54 -4.07 4.38
N ASP A 23 8.91 -3.01 5.09
CA ASP A 23 8.98 -3.00 6.54
C ASP A 23 7.65 -2.56 7.13
N ALA A 24 6.85 -3.53 7.60
CA ALA A 24 5.52 -3.28 8.12
C ALA A 24 5.50 -2.30 9.30
N LYS A 25 6.57 -2.24 10.08
CA LYS A 25 6.68 -1.33 11.23
C LYS A 25 6.69 0.14 10.80
N ALA A 26 7.14 0.40 9.58
CA ALA A 26 7.21 1.75 9.05
C ALA A 26 5.93 2.20 8.33
N TRP A 27 5.03 1.28 8.01
CA TRP A 27 3.84 1.59 7.21
C TRP A 27 2.98 2.72 7.79
N PRO A 28 2.70 2.79 9.10
CA PRO A 28 1.90 3.90 9.64
C PRO A 28 2.53 5.27 9.44
N ARG A 29 3.83 5.34 9.19
CA ARG A 29 4.54 6.61 9.00
C ARG A 29 4.26 7.23 7.65
N TRP A 30 4.00 6.40 6.62
CA TRP A 30 3.80 6.93 5.27
C TRP A 30 2.42 6.64 4.71
N ASP A 31 1.81 5.50 5.04
CA ASP A 31 0.53 5.11 4.45
C ASP A 31 -0.62 5.81 5.17
N SER A 32 -1.23 6.77 4.49
CA SER A 32 -2.28 7.61 5.05
C SER A 32 -3.47 6.79 5.54
N GLY A 33 -3.86 7.00 6.78
CA GLY A 33 -4.98 6.29 7.38
C GLY A 33 -4.61 4.97 8.03
N LEU A 34 -3.42 4.44 7.78
CA LEU A 34 -2.98 3.21 8.43
C LEU A 34 -2.53 3.51 9.85
N LEU A 35 -3.12 2.83 10.83
CA LEU A 35 -2.85 3.06 12.25
C LEU A 35 -1.87 2.05 12.81
N GLU A 36 -2.05 0.77 12.47
CA GLU A 36 -1.22 -0.32 12.95
C GLU A 36 -1.03 -1.36 11.86
N ALA A 37 0.13 -2.02 11.87
CA ALA A 37 0.41 -3.17 11.02
C ALA A 37 1.28 -4.16 11.81
N GLU A 38 0.90 -5.43 11.78
CA GLU A 38 1.59 -6.50 12.48
C GLU A 38 1.67 -7.73 11.58
N GLN A 39 2.85 -8.29 11.45
CA GLN A 39 3.02 -9.56 10.75
C GLN A 39 2.55 -10.70 11.66
N THR A 40 1.62 -11.52 11.18
CA THR A 40 1.05 -12.61 11.97
C THR A 40 1.66 -13.97 11.64
N SER A 41 2.28 -14.11 10.48
CA SER A 41 3.02 -15.35 10.13
C SER A 41 4.49 -15.20 10.52
N PRO A 42 5.18 -16.31 10.83
CA PRO A 42 6.60 -16.26 11.19
C PRO A 42 7.48 -16.08 9.95
N GLY A 43 8.73 -15.68 10.18
CA GLY A 43 9.74 -15.60 9.14
C GLY A 43 9.83 -14.25 8.46
N GLN A 44 10.63 -14.19 7.41
CA GLN A 44 10.84 -12.98 6.65
C GLN A 44 9.65 -12.67 5.74
N MET A 45 9.45 -11.39 5.44
CA MET A 45 8.46 -10.95 4.49
C MET A 45 8.68 -11.63 3.14
N GLY A 46 7.62 -12.20 2.59
CA GLY A 46 7.65 -12.86 1.29
C GLY A 46 6.27 -13.33 0.89
N ILE A 47 6.18 -14.09 -0.19
CA ILE A 47 4.89 -14.64 -0.63
C ILE A 47 4.32 -15.52 0.48
N GLY A 48 3.04 -15.34 0.80
CA GLY A 48 2.35 -16.08 1.85
C GLY A 48 2.38 -15.42 3.21
N THR A 49 3.19 -14.37 3.40
CA THR A 49 3.19 -13.62 4.66
C THR A 49 1.81 -13.06 4.94
N THR A 50 1.35 -13.22 6.17
CA THR A 50 0.06 -12.66 6.60
C THR A 50 0.28 -11.54 7.60
N LEU A 51 -0.60 -10.54 7.53
CA LEU A 51 -0.54 -9.34 8.35
C LEU A 51 -1.94 -8.94 8.80
N ARG A 52 -1.98 -8.15 9.85
CA ARG A 52 -3.22 -7.56 10.33
C ARG A 52 -2.94 -6.19 10.93
N GLY A 53 -3.98 -5.42 11.13
CA GLY A 53 -3.85 -4.13 11.77
C GLY A 53 -5.17 -3.38 11.77
N ASP A 54 -5.06 -2.08 12.03
CA ASP A 54 -6.19 -1.18 12.02
C ASP A 54 -5.90 -0.02 11.08
N MET A 55 -6.95 0.49 10.48
CA MET A 55 -6.89 1.68 9.64
C MET A 55 -8.04 2.62 10.00
N ARG A 56 -7.90 3.87 9.63
CA ARG A 56 -8.97 4.85 9.71
C ARG A 56 -9.45 5.16 8.30
N ALA A 57 -10.73 4.90 8.06
CA ALA A 57 -11.35 5.17 6.78
C ALA A 57 -12.73 5.77 7.03
N MET A 58 -13.04 6.88 6.34
CA MET A 58 -14.33 7.55 6.45
C MET A 58 -14.72 7.88 7.90
N GLY A 59 -13.72 8.32 8.69
CA GLY A 59 -13.92 8.68 10.09
C GLY A 59 -14.06 7.53 11.07
N ARG A 60 -13.87 6.29 10.62
CA ARG A 60 -13.99 5.10 11.45
C ARG A 60 -12.70 4.32 11.53
N ARG A 61 -12.46 3.72 12.70
CA ARG A 61 -11.37 2.76 12.88
C ARG A 61 -11.87 1.38 12.44
N MET A 62 -11.14 0.74 11.54
CA MET A 62 -11.51 -0.56 10.97
C MET A 62 -10.33 -1.51 11.01
N ALA A 63 -10.59 -2.77 11.34
CA ALA A 63 -9.59 -3.81 11.27
C ALA A 63 -9.40 -4.24 9.80
N TRP A 64 -8.15 -4.58 9.45
CA TRP A 64 -7.83 -5.14 8.15
C TRP A 64 -6.95 -6.37 8.31
N THR A 65 -7.00 -7.24 7.31
CA THR A 65 -6.09 -8.37 7.19
C THR A 65 -5.52 -8.39 5.78
N ALA A 66 -4.31 -8.91 5.64
CA ALA A 66 -3.65 -8.98 4.34
C ALA A 66 -2.80 -10.23 4.21
N LYS A 67 -2.61 -10.64 2.95
CA LYS A 67 -1.72 -11.74 2.61
C LYS A 67 -0.88 -11.30 1.41
N VAL A 68 0.43 -11.45 1.52
CA VAL A 68 1.35 -11.11 0.43
C VAL A 68 1.20 -12.17 -0.65
N THR A 69 0.89 -11.74 -1.86
CA THR A 69 0.69 -12.62 -3.02
C THR A 69 1.75 -12.43 -4.09
N GLU A 70 2.52 -11.35 -4.01
CA GLU A 70 3.55 -11.02 -4.97
C GLU A 70 4.76 -10.45 -4.23
N TYR A 71 5.94 -11.00 -4.52
CA TYR A 71 7.17 -10.55 -3.88
C TYR A 71 8.35 -10.90 -4.79
N GLU A 72 8.89 -9.88 -5.44
CA GLU A 72 10.09 -9.99 -6.26
C GLU A 72 11.03 -8.85 -5.80
N PRO A 73 12.13 -9.17 -5.11
CA PRO A 73 12.98 -8.15 -4.50
C PRO A 73 13.36 -7.03 -5.46
N ASN A 74 13.14 -5.80 -5.01
CA ASN A 74 13.44 -4.55 -5.71
C ASN A 74 12.64 -4.33 -7.00
N LYS A 75 11.66 -5.18 -7.30
CA LYS A 75 10.87 -5.08 -8.54
C LYS A 75 9.38 -5.02 -8.31
N LYS A 76 8.84 -5.94 -7.50
CA LYS A 76 7.40 -6.04 -7.28
C LYS A 76 7.08 -6.49 -5.87
N TRP A 77 6.00 -5.95 -5.34
CA TRP A 77 5.46 -6.36 -4.06
C TRP A 77 3.97 -6.08 -4.05
N GLY A 78 3.20 -6.99 -3.48
CA GLY A 78 1.76 -6.79 -3.41
C GLY A 78 1.06 -7.84 -2.61
N GLY A 79 -0.23 -7.63 -2.39
CA GLY A 79 -1.04 -8.54 -1.61
C GLY A 79 -2.52 -8.29 -1.73
N ALA A 80 -3.28 -9.19 -1.13
CA ALA A 80 -4.72 -9.07 -1.01
C ALA A 80 -5.05 -8.54 0.38
N VAL A 81 -5.79 -7.44 0.44
CA VAL A 81 -6.18 -6.77 1.68
C VAL A 81 -7.69 -6.82 1.81
N SER A 82 -8.15 -7.22 2.98
CA SER A 82 -9.57 -7.32 3.28
C SER A 82 -9.92 -6.45 4.47
N PHE A 83 -10.94 -5.59 4.32
CA PHE A 83 -11.47 -4.80 5.43
C PHE A 83 -12.95 -4.52 5.20
N GLY A 84 -13.77 -4.88 6.21
CA GLY A 84 -15.22 -4.81 6.08
C GLY A 84 -15.69 -5.64 4.89
N SER A 85 -16.53 -5.07 4.04
CA SER A 85 -17.02 -5.71 2.82
C SER A 85 -16.19 -5.34 1.58
N MET A 86 -14.99 -4.80 1.79
CA MET A 86 -14.10 -4.38 0.72
C MET A 86 -12.92 -5.34 0.60
N LEU A 87 -12.60 -5.72 -0.64
CA LEU A 87 -11.42 -6.51 -0.97
C LEU A 87 -10.59 -5.71 -1.95
N VAL A 88 -9.30 -5.57 -1.64
CA VAL A 88 -8.37 -4.80 -2.47
C VAL A 88 -7.16 -5.66 -2.80
N GLU A 89 -6.85 -5.79 -4.09
CA GLU A 89 -5.57 -6.32 -4.52
C GLU A 89 -4.64 -5.15 -4.77
N GLU A 90 -3.56 -5.09 -4.02
CA GLU A 90 -2.59 -4.01 -4.10
C GLU A 90 -1.30 -4.50 -4.73
N HIS A 91 -0.79 -3.73 -5.69
CA HIS A 91 0.46 -4.04 -6.37
C HIS A 91 1.35 -2.81 -6.38
N PHE A 92 2.61 -3.02 -6.04
CA PHE A 92 3.66 -2.01 -6.19
C PHE A 92 4.68 -2.49 -7.20
N ILE A 93 5.01 -1.63 -8.16
CA ILE A 93 6.00 -1.91 -9.19
C ILE A 93 7.13 -0.89 -9.04
N PHE A 94 8.35 -1.39 -8.95
CA PHE A 94 9.56 -0.58 -8.73
C PHE A 94 10.41 -0.62 -10.00
N ASP A 95 10.45 0.49 -10.73
CA ASP A 95 11.26 0.61 -11.94
C ASP A 95 12.47 1.50 -11.65
N SER A 96 13.67 0.99 -11.88
CA SER A 96 14.87 1.80 -11.75
C SER A 96 14.94 2.78 -12.90
N ILE A 97 15.13 4.05 -12.58
CA ILE A 97 15.30 5.13 -13.55
C ILE A 97 16.58 5.88 -13.24
N GLU A 98 17.00 6.75 -14.13
CA GLU A 98 18.16 7.59 -13.88
C GLU A 98 17.89 8.48 -12.66
N GLY A 99 18.76 8.37 -11.66
CA GLY A 99 18.66 9.17 -10.44
C GLY A 99 17.68 8.66 -9.40
N GLY A 100 17.02 7.51 -9.61
CA GLY A 100 16.09 7.02 -8.62
C GLY A 100 15.21 5.85 -9.04
N THR A 101 13.99 5.89 -8.56
CA THR A 101 12.98 4.83 -8.78
C THR A 101 11.65 5.44 -9.19
N LYS A 102 11.03 4.87 -10.21
CA LYS A 102 9.63 5.14 -10.50
C LYS A 102 8.80 4.08 -9.78
N LEU A 103 8.02 4.51 -8.82
CA LEU A 103 7.12 3.65 -8.06
C LEU A 103 5.71 3.76 -8.63
N THR A 104 5.12 2.63 -8.98
CA THR A 104 3.73 2.58 -9.42
C THR A 104 2.92 1.76 -8.42
N ARG A 105 1.80 2.32 -7.97
CA ARG A 105 0.87 1.67 -7.05
C ARG A 105 -0.43 1.42 -7.78
N VAL A 106 -0.89 0.17 -7.76
CA VAL A 106 -2.14 -0.23 -8.40
C VAL A 106 -3.05 -0.86 -7.36
N TYR A 107 -4.29 -0.38 -7.30
CA TYR A 107 -5.34 -1.02 -6.52
C TYR A 107 -6.40 -1.56 -7.47
N ASP A 108 -6.73 -2.83 -7.32
CA ASP A 108 -7.93 -3.43 -7.89
C ASP A 108 -8.93 -3.60 -6.75
N VAL A 109 -10.01 -2.81 -6.78
CA VAL A 109 -10.93 -2.66 -5.66
C VAL A 109 -12.24 -3.35 -5.96
N GLN A 110 -12.67 -4.22 -5.04
CA GLN A 110 -13.98 -4.85 -5.08
C GLN A 110 -14.77 -4.40 -3.86
N LEU A 111 -15.87 -3.68 -4.11
CA LEU A 111 -16.76 -3.22 -3.07
C LEU A 111 -17.94 -4.17 -2.94
N GLY A 112 -18.30 -4.54 -1.70
CA GLY A 112 -19.43 -5.39 -1.41
C GLY A 112 -20.53 -4.65 -0.68
N GLY A 113 -21.74 -5.21 -0.70
CA GLY A 113 -22.86 -4.71 0.08
C GLY A 113 -23.24 -3.26 -0.24
N LEU A 114 -23.52 -2.51 0.81
CA LEU A 114 -23.92 -1.11 0.70
C LEU A 114 -22.82 -0.18 0.15
N LEU A 115 -21.56 -0.59 0.24
CA LEU A 115 -20.45 0.22 -0.27
C LEU A 115 -20.54 0.42 -1.79
N LYS A 116 -21.16 -0.51 -2.51
CA LYS A 116 -21.36 -0.36 -3.95
C LYS A 116 -22.17 0.90 -4.32
N LEU A 117 -23.09 1.29 -3.45
CA LEU A 117 -23.92 2.47 -3.66
C LEU A 117 -23.11 3.76 -3.54
N PHE A 118 -22.00 3.70 -2.81
CA PHE A 118 -21.14 4.85 -2.56
C PHE A 118 -19.79 4.74 -3.28
N ALA A 119 -19.72 3.89 -4.31
CA ALA A 119 -18.47 3.61 -5.01
C ALA A 119 -17.71 4.86 -5.46
N PRO A 120 -18.32 5.86 -6.12
CA PRO A 120 -17.57 7.06 -6.53
C PRO A 120 -16.92 7.79 -5.36
N MET A 121 -17.60 7.88 -4.22
CA MET A 121 -17.09 8.55 -3.03
C MET A 121 -15.95 7.75 -2.39
N VAL A 122 -16.11 6.43 -2.28
CA VAL A 122 -15.10 5.54 -1.72
C VAL A 122 -13.83 5.58 -2.59
N LEU A 123 -13.96 5.44 -3.90
CA LEU A 123 -12.83 5.45 -4.82
C LEU A 123 -12.10 6.78 -4.83
N SER A 124 -12.85 7.90 -4.78
CA SER A 124 -12.27 9.22 -4.69
C SER A 124 -11.44 9.39 -3.41
N SER A 125 -11.97 8.91 -2.28
CA SER A 125 -11.26 8.92 -1.00
C SER A 125 -9.98 8.10 -1.07
N MET A 126 -10.03 6.92 -1.69
CA MET A 126 -8.86 6.07 -1.87
C MET A 126 -7.79 6.74 -2.74
N ARG A 127 -8.19 7.41 -3.80
CA ARG A 127 -7.25 8.15 -4.66
C ARG A 127 -6.54 9.25 -3.89
N ARG A 128 -7.29 10.03 -3.12
CA ARG A 128 -6.70 11.11 -2.30
C ARG A 128 -5.74 10.54 -1.26
N GLY A 129 -6.14 9.47 -0.58
CA GLY A 129 -5.31 8.79 0.40
C GLY A 129 -4.03 8.23 -0.22
N SER A 130 -4.13 7.60 -1.38
CA SER A 130 -2.98 7.04 -2.09
C SER A 130 -1.99 8.13 -2.50
N LYS A 131 -2.47 9.25 -3.04
CA LYS A 131 -1.60 10.38 -3.41
C LYS A 131 -0.87 10.92 -2.19
N LYS A 132 -1.56 11.08 -1.08
CA LYS A 132 -0.96 11.54 0.17
C LYS A 132 0.09 10.56 0.68
N SER A 133 -0.21 9.27 0.63
CA SER A 133 0.72 8.22 1.07
C SER A 133 2.00 8.23 0.24
N LEU A 134 1.89 8.31 -1.08
CA LEU A 134 3.05 8.35 -1.95
C LEU A 134 3.87 9.62 -1.74
N SER A 135 3.22 10.75 -1.51
CA SER A 135 3.89 12.01 -1.21
C SER A 135 4.65 11.93 0.12
N ASN A 136 4.05 11.33 1.15
CA ASN A 136 4.71 11.09 2.43
C ASN A 136 5.93 10.19 2.27
N LEU A 137 5.77 9.11 1.52
CA LEU A 137 6.83 8.14 1.25
C LEU A 137 8.01 8.81 0.55
N LYS A 138 7.73 9.61 -0.47
CA LYS A 138 8.75 10.37 -1.20
C LYS A 138 9.52 11.29 -0.25
N SER A 139 8.81 12.06 0.57
CA SER A 139 9.43 12.99 1.52
C SER A 139 10.34 12.27 2.52
N ILE A 140 9.89 11.15 3.06
CA ILE A 140 10.66 10.38 4.04
C ILE A 140 11.92 9.80 3.38
N LEU A 141 11.78 9.15 2.23
CA LEU A 141 12.91 8.50 1.57
C LEU A 141 13.93 9.48 1.03
N GLU A 142 13.50 10.62 0.47
CA GLU A 142 14.41 11.62 -0.06
C GLU A 142 15.15 12.40 1.04
N ALA A 143 14.61 12.39 2.25
CA ALA A 143 15.30 12.97 3.42
C ALA A 143 16.40 12.05 3.96
N GLN A 144 16.39 10.77 3.60
CA GLN A 144 17.40 9.80 3.99
C GLN A 144 18.54 9.85 2.98
N THR A 145 19.67 10.41 3.35
CA THR A 145 20.85 10.49 2.48
C THR A 145 22.04 9.79 3.10
#